data_4355deb5ca2dfb5ae285f214907ae190
#
_entry.id   4355deb5ca2dfb5ae285f214907ae190
#
_cell.length_a   1.000
_cell.length_b   1.000
_cell.length_c   1.000
_cell.angle_alpha   90.00
_cell.angle_beta   90.00
_cell.angle_gamma   90.00
#
_symmetry.space_group_name_H-M   'P 1'
#
loop_
_entity.id
_entity.type
_entity.pdbx_description
1 polymer ?
#
loop_
_entity_poly.entity_id
_entity_poly.type
_entity_poly.pdbx_seq_one_letter_code
_entity_poly.pdbx_strand_id
1 'polypeptide(L)'
;EDGEFIAEVLNYMNTPQYLRKSAFPIRPELKHVGILPPLRAPHHPVNSQPDVGDYRQGFTVKRNKKGTFVDIGMDKLAFCKEQLTVKKIFNFKITKIAKKEVIVTPDKPDDIYWGYNVISSNKSLKNSLKLIKPDFVVETTRYGDYIDSIFDELKLKVDEFKNIAILFGGPYSSIPED
;
A
#
# COMPACT_ATOMS: atom_id res chain seq x y z
N GLU A 1 18.74 7.53 5.46
CA GLU A 1 18.73 6.15 6.01
C GLU A 1 17.41 5.85 6.71
N ASP A 2 16.97 6.63 7.71
CA ASP A 2 15.75 6.34 8.49
C ASP A 2 14.47 6.36 7.63
N GLY A 3 14.36 7.30 6.70
CA GLY A 3 13.20 7.40 5.81
C GLY A 3 13.07 6.21 4.86
N GLU A 4 14.18 5.66 4.38
CA GLU A 4 14.20 4.47 3.53
C GLU A 4 13.82 3.21 4.32
N PHE A 5 14.34 3.10 5.54
CA PHE A 5 13.98 2.00 6.45
C PHE A 5 12.49 2.02 6.79
N ILE A 6 11.94 3.17 7.17
CA ILE A 6 10.50 3.33 7.44
C ILE A 6 9.67 2.96 6.19
N ALA A 7 10.09 3.43 5.02
CA ALA A 7 9.41 3.12 3.77
C ALA A 7 9.42 1.62 3.46
N GLU A 8 10.53 0.93 3.69
CA GLU A 8 10.63 -0.52 3.47
C GLU A 8 9.72 -1.30 4.44
N VAL A 9 9.70 -0.93 5.72
CA VAL A 9 8.81 -1.53 6.72
C VAL A 9 7.34 -1.31 6.36
N LEU A 10 6.95 -0.10 5.98
CA LEU A 10 5.58 0.22 5.59
C LEU A 10 5.17 -0.53 4.32
N ASN A 11 6.05 -0.64 3.33
CA ASN A 11 5.81 -1.43 2.12
C ASN A 11 5.65 -2.93 2.45
N TYR A 12 6.48 -3.45 3.36
CA TYR A 12 6.35 -4.83 3.82
C TYR A 12 5.01 -5.07 4.52
N MET A 13 4.58 -4.16 5.39
CA MET A 13 3.28 -4.24 6.07
C MET A 13 2.11 -4.20 5.08
N ASN A 14 2.18 -3.31 4.09
CA ASN A 14 1.15 -3.13 3.06
C ASN A 14 1.08 -4.30 2.07
N THR A 15 2.11 -5.13 2.00
CA THR A 15 2.15 -6.29 1.10
C THR A 15 1.46 -7.49 1.74
N PRO A 16 0.49 -8.12 1.07
CA PRO A 16 -0.17 -9.34 1.55
C PRO A 16 0.82 -10.43 1.91
N GLN A 17 0.53 -11.16 2.96
CA GLN A 17 1.44 -12.16 3.53
C GLN A 17 1.93 -13.18 2.48
N TYR A 18 1.06 -13.61 1.57
CA TYR A 18 1.38 -14.60 0.54
C TYR A 18 2.40 -14.08 -0.51
N LEU A 19 2.57 -12.75 -0.66
CA LEU A 19 3.55 -12.15 -1.58
C LEU A 19 4.87 -11.76 -0.92
N ARG A 20 4.94 -11.68 0.41
CA ARG A 20 6.11 -11.15 1.12
C ARG A 20 7.39 -11.89 0.76
N LYS A 21 7.35 -13.22 0.70
CA LYS A 21 8.51 -14.04 0.34
C LYS A 21 9.01 -13.78 -1.09
N SER A 22 8.10 -13.49 -2.02
CA SER A 22 8.43 -13.22 -3.42
C SER A 22 8.89 -11.78 -3.65
N ALA A 23 8.31 -10.83 -2.89
CA ALA A 23 8.55 -9.40 -3.06
C ALA A 23 9.76 -8.86 -2.26
N PHE A 24 10.05 -9.46 -1.10
CA PHE A 24 11.09 -8.98 -0.20
C PHE A 24 12.18 -10.05 0.00
N PRO A 25 13.42 -9.77 -0.37
CA PRO A 25 14.56 -10.61 -0.02
C PRO A 25 14.79 -10.57 1.50
N ILE A 26 15.47 -11.58 2.03
CA ILE A 26 15.89 -11.59 3.43
C ILE A 26 16.91 -10.47 3.63
N ARG A 27 16.59 -9.52 4.50
CA ARG A 27 17.45 -8.37 4.86
C ARG A 27 17.50 -8.17 6.36
N PRO A 28 18.62 -7.68 6.91
CA PRO A 28 18.75 -7.38 8.34
C PRO A 28 17.69 -6.40 8.84
N GLU A 29 17.33 -5.40 8.04
CA GLU A 29 16.34 -4.36 8.35
C GLU A 29 14.96 -4.95 8.61
N LEU A 30 14.62 -6.05 7.94
CA LEU A 30 13.33 -6.74 8.08
C LEU A 30 13.32 -7.84 9.13
N LYS A 31 14.41 -8.02 9.90
CA LYS A 31 14.53 -9.11 10.89
C LYS A 31 13.41 -9.10 11.93
N HIS A 32 12.96 -7.94 12.33
CA HIS A 32 11.98 -7.77 13.42
C HIS A 32 10.57 -7.41 12.95
N VAL A 33 10.31 -7.35 11.65
CA VAL A 33 8.97 -6.99 11.12
C VAL A 33 7.88 -7.99 11.48
N GLY A 34 8.25 -9.20 11.89
CA GLY A 34 7.29 -10.22 12.35
C GLY A 34 6.57 -9.88 13.65
N ILE A 35 7.08 -8.93 14.46
CA ILE A 35 6.43 -8.45 15.67
C ILE A 35 5.37 -7.37 15.41
N LEU A 36 5.35 -6.80 14.19
CA LEU A 36 4.36 -5.81 13.83
C LEU A 36 2.98 -6.45 13.66
N PRO A 37 1.91 -5.77 14.11
CA PRO A 37 0.57 -6.29 13.96
C PRO A 37 0.23 -6.45 12.46
N PRO A 38 -0.48 -7.54 12.08
CA PRO A 38 -0.87 -7.72 10.70
C PRO A 38 -1.85 -6.63 10.26
N LEU A 39 -1.66 -6.10 9.06
CA LEU A 39 -2.60 -5.16 8.47
C LEU A 39 -3.90 -5.90 8.12
N ARG A 40 -5.01 -5.45 8.69
CA ARG A 40 -6.36 -5.96 8.39
C ARG A 40 -7.03 -5.05 7.36
N ALA A 41 -6.81 -5.34 6.10
CA ALA A 41 -7.36 -4.57 5.00
C ALA A 41 -7.88 -5.50 3.90
N PRO A 42 -8.82 -5.08 3.05
CA PRO A 42 -9.42 -5.92 2.01
C PRO A 42 -8.42 -6.58 1.06
N HIS A 43 -7.30 -5.91 0.77
CA HIS A 43 -6.23 -6.47 -0.07
C HIS A 43 -5.34 -7.51 0.65
N HIS A 44 -5.57 -7.77 1.94
CA HIS A 44 -4.95 -8.84 2.73
C HIS A 44 -5.97 -9.98 2.97
N PRO A 45 -6.33 -10.77 1.96
CA PRO A 45 -7.34 -11.79 2.11
C PRO A 45 -6.86 -12.89 3.07
N VAL A 46 -7.75 -13.31 3.95
CA VAL A 46 -7.53 -14.45 4.85
C VAL A 46 -7.75 -15.76 4.12
N ASN A 47 -8.62 -15.77 3.11
CA ASN A 47 -8.92 -16.95 2.31
C ASN A 47 -7.81 -17.22 1.28
N SER A 48 -7.27 -18.44 1.28
CA SER A 48 -6.26 -18.89 0.32
C SER A 48 -6.84 -19.19 -1.07
N GLN A 49 -8.13 -19.48 -1.16
CA GLN A 49 -8.81 -19.80 -2.43
C GLN A 49 -9.78 -18.68 -2.79
N PRO A 50 -9.44 -17.86 -3.79
CA PRO A 50 -10.33 -16.83 -4.28
C PRO A 50 -11.37 -17.37 -5.26
N ASP A 51 -12.41 -16.58 -5.48
CA ASP A 51 -13.42 -16.80 -6.49
C ASP A 51 -13.20 -15.93 -7.75
N VAL A 52 -13.91 -16.27 -8.82
CA VAL A 52 -13.96 -15.41 -10.02
C VAL A 52 -14.69 -14.11 -9.67
N GLY A 53 -14.06 -12.99 -10.00
CA GLY A 53 -14.54 -11.66 -9.64
C GLY A 53 -13.78 -11.02 -8.48
N ASP A 54 -13.08 -11.81 -7.67
CA ASP A 54 -12.26 -11.31 -6.57
C ASP A 54 -11.09 -10.47 -7.05
N TYR A 55 -10.70 -9.52 -6.21
CA TYR A 55 -9.49 -8.73 -6.39
C TYR A 55 -8.35 -9.27 -5.52
N ARG A 56 -7.16 -9.30 -6.09
CA ARG A 56 -5.93 -9.66 -5.37
C ARG A 56 -4.74 -8.83 -5.84
N GLN A 57 -3.85 -8.54 -4.91
CA GLN A 57 -2.50 -8.12 -5.30
C GLN A 57 -1.74 -9.31 -5.84
N GLY A 58 -0.92 -9.10 -6.86
CA GLY A 58 -0.11 -10.14 -7.46
C GLY A 58 1.30 -9.65 -7.78
N PHE A 59 2.27 -10.53 -7.59
CA PHE A 59 3.67 -10.30 -7.93
C PHE A 59 3.98 -10.87 -9.31
N THR A 60 4.46 -10.04 -10.22
CA THR A 60 4.83 -10.44 -11.59
C THR A 60 6.14 -11.20 -11.58
N VAL A 61 6.09 -12.51 -11.89
CA VAL A 61 7.22 -13.42 -11.78
C VAL A 61 8.05 -13.45 -13.06
N LYS A 62 7.39 -13.71 -14.19
CA LYS A 62 8.03 -13.79 -15.50
C LYS A 62 7.03 -13.42 -16.60
N ARG A 63 7.54 -13.11 -17.78
CA ARG A 63 6.72 -12.82 -18.97
C ARG A 63 7.21 -13.56 -20.21
N ASN A 64 6.32 -13.76 -21.15
CA ASN A 64 6.62 -14.25 -22.48
C ASN A 64 5.88 -13.40 -23.54
N LYS A 65 5.97 -13.76 -24.82
CA LYS A 65 5.31 -13.02 -25.91
C LYS A 65 3.77 -12.96 -25.80
N LYS A 66 3.15 -13.82 -24.98
CA LYS A 66 1.68 -13.92 -24.85
C LYS A 66 1.14 -13.16 -23.62
N GLY A 67 2.01 -12.81 -22.66
CA GLY A 67 1.57 -12.14 -21.44
C GLY A 67 2.53 -12.33 -20.26
N THR A 68 2.04 -12.06 -19.07
CA THR A 68 2.79 -12.09 -17.81
C THR A 68 2.24 -13.14 -16.86
N PHE A 69 3.14 -13.88 -16.21
CA PHE A 69 2.79 -14.83 -15.15
C PHE A 69 2.90 -14.14 -13.79
N VAL A 70 1.87 -14.31 -12.98
CA VAL A 70 1.65 -13.56 -11.74
C VAL A 70 1.40 -14.54 -10.60
N ASP A 71 2.13 -14.34 -9.51
CA ASP A 71 1.85 -14.99 -8.24
C ASP A 71 0.77 -14.17 -7.50
N ILE A 72 -0.39 -14.77 -7.26
CA ILE A 72 -1.52 -14.19 -6.52
C ILE A 72 -1.83 -14.96 -5.24
N GLY A 73 -0.86 -15.75 -4.74
CA GLY A 73 -1.00 -16.56 -3.52
C GLY A 73 -1.81 -17.85 -3.72
N MET A 74 -1.84 -18.38 -4.94
CA MET A 74 -2.40 -19.70 -5.26
C MET A 74 -1.28 -20.69 -5.57
N ASP A 75 -1.59 -21.99 -5.55
CA ASP A 75 -0.63 -23.07 -5.91
C ASP A 75 -0.07 -22.92 -7.33
N LYS A 76 -0.79 -22.19 -8.18
CA LYS A 76 -0.41 -21.95 -9.57
C LYS A 76 -0.29 -20.47 -9.86
N LEU A 77 0.68 -20.15 -10.73
CA LEU A 77 0.77 -18.80 -11.24
C LEU A 77 -0.45 -18.49 -12.11
N ALA A 78 -1.05 -17.34 -11.88
CA ALA A 78 -2.05 -16.78 -12.76
C ALA A 78 -1.41 -16.22 -14.03
N PHE A 79 -2.19 -16.11 -15.08
CA PHE A 79 -1.77 -15.56 -16.37
C PHE A 79 -2.54 -14.27 -16.65
N CYS A 80 -1.80 -13.20 -16.93
CA CYS A 80 -2.30 -11.94 -17.42
C CYS A 80 -1.90 -11.76 -18.88
N LYS A 81 -2.86 -11.43 -19.76
CA LYS A 81 -2.59 -11.25 -21.20
C LYS A 81 -1.75 -10.00 -21.49
N GLU A 82 -1.63 -9.09 -20.54
CA GLU A 82 -0.85 -7.86 -20.69
C GLU A 82 0.64 -8.08 -20.42
N GLN A 83 1.46 -7.27 -21.08
CA GLN A 83 2.92 -7.24 -20.92
C GLN A 83 3.31 -6.31 -19.78
N LEU A 84 3.29 -6.84 -18.55
CA LEU A 84 3.62 -6.05 -17.36
C LEU A 84 5.11 -6.11 -17.02
N THR A 85 5.59 -5.11 -16.31
CA THR A 85 6.95 -5.13 -15.74
C THR A 85 7.07 -6.25 -14.73
N VAL A 86 8.09 -7.11 -14.86
CA VAL A 86 8.35 -8.20 -13.92
C VAL A 86 8.95 -7.72 -12.61
N LYS A 87 8.83 -8.52 -11.56
CA LYS A 87 9.29 -8.22 -10.18
C LYS A 87 8.63 -6.98 -9.58
N LYS A 88 7.34 -6.79 -9.88
CA LYS A 88 6.51 -5.71 -9.34
C LYS A 88 5.19 -6.25 -8.84
N ILE A 89 4.60 -5.54 -7.88
CA ILE A 89 3.26 -5.82 -7.37
C ILE A 89 2.27 -4.96 -8.15
N PHE A 90 1.20 -5.60 -8.62
CA PHE A 90 0.04 -4.95 -9.25
C PHE A 90 -1.24 -5.46 -8.62
N ASN A 91 -2.34 -4.75 -8.84
CA ASN A 91 -3.67 -5.18 -8.47
C ASN A 91 -4.32 -5.90 -9.64
N PHE A 92 -5.02 -6.99 -9.36
CA PHE A 92 -5.65 -7.82 -10.38
C PHE A 92 -7.07 -8.20 -9.96
N LYS A 93 -7.94 -8.27 -10.95
CA LYS A 93 -9.22 -8.96 -10.85
C LYS A 93 -9.10 -10.35 -11.44
N ILE A 94 -9.63 -11.35 -10.75
CA ILE A 94 -9.65 -12.73 -11.23
C ILE A 94 -10.81 -12.89 -12.19
N THR A 95 -10.51 -13.20 -13.45
CA THR A 95 -11.51 -13.32 -14.51
C THR A 95 -11.86 -14.76 -14.85
N LYS A 96 -10.97 -15.73 -14.53
CA LYS A 96 -11.21 -17.15 -14.76
C LYS A 96 -10.41 -17.99 -13.78
N ILE A 97 -11.05 -19.02 -13.22
CA ILE A 97 -10.40 -20.07 -12.46
C ILE A 97 -10.78 -21.41 -13.11
N ALA A 98 -9.79 -22.15 -13.59
CA ALA A 98 -9.98 -23.49 -14.15
C ALA A 98 -8.90 -24.45 -13.62
N LYS A 99 -9.13 -25.77 -13.77
CA LYS A 99 -8.23 -26.81 -13.26
C LYS A 99 -6.77 -26.62 -13.73
N LYS A 100 -6.55 -26.09 -14.94
CA LYS A 100 -5.21 -25.94 -15.52
C LYS A 100 -4.70 -24.51 -15.57
N GLU A 101 -5.57 -23.50 -15.44
CA GLU A 101 -5.21 -22.09 -15.61
C GLU A 101 -6.02 -21.18 -14.69
N VAL A 102 -5.40 -20.09 -14.28
CA VAL A 102 -6.06 -18.94 -13.64
C VAL A 102 -5.73 -17.72 -14.49
N ILE A 103 -6.75 -16.93 -14.86
CA ILE A 103 -6.58 -15.72 -15.68
C ILE A 103 -6.94 -14.53 -14.85
N VAL A 104 -6.09 -13.52 -14.92
CA VAL A 104 -6.26 -12.24 -14.22
C VAL A 104 -6.12 -11.08 -15.19
N THR A 105 -6.75 -9.96 -14.85
CA THR A 105 -6.64 -8.69 -15.57
C THR A 105 -6.22 -7.61 -14.59
N PRO A 106 -5.30 -6.69 -14.95
CA PRO A 106 -4.98 -5.55 -14.09
C PRO A 106 -6.23 -4.74 -13.82
N ASP A 107 -6.59 -4.64 -12.55
CA ASP A 107 -7.77 -3.89 -12.11
C ASP A 107 -7.69 -3.67 -10.60
N LYS A 108 -8.29 -2.57 -10.11
CA LYS A 108 -8.35 -2.19 -8.72
C LYS A 108 -9.78 -1.82 -8.35
N PRO A 109 -10.32 -2.28 -7.22
CA PRO A 109 -11.65 -1.84 -6.79
C PRO A 109 -11.62 -0.34 -6.45
N ASP A 110 -12.68 0.38 -6.85
CA ASP A 110 -12.79 1.84 -6.66
C ASP A 110 -13.59 2.21 -5.41
N ASP A 111 -14.41 1.29 -4.90
CA ASP A 111 -15.40 1.49 -3.85
C ASP A 111 -14.94 1.04 -2.46
N ILE A 112 -13.76 0.43 -2.36
CA ILE A 112 -13.21 -0.07 -1.10
C ILE A 112 -11.76 0.37 -0.90
N TYR A 113 -11.36 0.55 0.37
CA TYR A 113 -9.96 0.80 0.72
C TYR A 113 -9.07 -0.36 0.28
N TRP A 114 -8.07 -0.07 -0.56
CA TRP A 114 -7.18 -1.07 -1.15
C TRP A 114 -5.70 -0.83 -0.85
N GLY A 115 -5.41 -0.50 0.40
CA GLY A 115 -4.05 -0.21 0.84
C GLY A 115 -3.61 1.23 0.57
N TYR A 116 -2.35 1.50 0.83
CA TYR A 116 -1.72 2.80 0.68
C TYR A 116 -0.48 2.74 -0.21
N ASN A 117 0.00 3.89 -0.66
CA ASN A 117 1.27 4.01 -1.34
C ASN A 117 2.31 4.63 -0.41
N VAL A 118 3.50 4.06 -0.36
CA VAL A 118 4.62 4.59 0.40
C VAL A 118 5.56 5.33 -0.57
N ILE A 119 5.82 6.59 -0.28
CA ILE A 119 6.71 7.43 -1.07
C ILE A 119 7.81 7.95 -0.13
N SER A 120 9.03 7.45 -0.31
CA SER A 120 10.21 8.05 0.33
C SER A 120 10.72 9.20 -0.54
N SER A 121 10.95 10.35 0.06
CA SER A 121 11.38 11.55 -0.65
C SER A 121 12.40 12.33 0.16
N ASN A 122 13.47 12.77 -0.50
CA ASN A 122 14.47 13.69 0.05
C ASN A 122 14.10 15.17 -0.15
N LYS A 123 12.87 15.45 -0.60
CA LYS A 123 12.37 16.82 -0.77
C LYS A 123 11.98 17.40 0.57
N SER A 124 12.08 18.74 0.69
CA SER A 124 11.53 19.44 1.84
C SER A 124 10.02 19.21 1.97
N LEU A 125 9.47 19.37 3.18
CA LEU A 125 8.05 19.25 3.45
C LEU A 125 7.22 20.13 2.49
N LYS A 126 7.62 21.40 2.36
CA LYS A 126 7.00 22.37 1.46
C LYS A 126 6.92 21.89 0.01
N ASN A 127 8.00 21.29 -0.51
CA ASN A 127 8.02 20.76 -1.87
C ASN A 127 7.19 19.48 -2.01
N SER A 128 7.12 18.67 -0.97
CA SER A 128 6.27 17.49 -0.93
C SER A 128 4.79 17.87 -0.92
N LEU A 129 4.39 18.83 -0.10
CA LEU A 129 3.03 19.36 -0.07
C LEU A 129 2.60 19.98 -1.41
N LYS A 130 3.50 20.71 -2.10
CA LYS A 130 3.24 21.25 -3.44
C LYS A 130 2.96 20.16 -4.49
N LEU A 131 3.54 18.97 -4.33
CA LEU A 131 3.29 17.84 -5.22
C LEU A 131 1.97 17.13 -4.91
N ILE A 132 1.67 16.93 -3.62
CA ILE A 132 0.47 16.24 -3.15
C ILE A 132 -0.76 17.13 -3.32
N LYS A 133 -0.58 18.47 -3.16
CA LYS A 133 -1.64 19.49 -3.25
C LYS A 133 -2.84 19.13 -2.38
N PRO A 134 -2.66 18.99 -1.07
CA PRO A 134 -3.77 18.76 -0.18
C PRO A 134 -4.69 19.98 -0.13
N ASP A 135 -5.99 19.75 0.00
CA ASP A 135 -6.99 20.80 0.19
C ASP A 135 -7.02 21.29 1.64
N PHE A 136 -6.65 20.40 2.57
CA PHE A 136 -6.58 20.69 4.00
C PHE A 136 -5.37 19.97 4.62
N VAL A 137 -4.70 20.64 5.55
CA VAL A 137 -3.52 20.12 6.27
C VAL A 137 -3.79 20.12 7.76
N VAL A 138 -3.60 18.97 8.38
CA VAL A 138 -3.64 18.81 9.84
C VAL A 138 -2.21 18.57 10.33
N GLU A 139 -1.70 19.46 11.14
CA GLU A 139 -0.40 19.30 11.78
C GLU A 139 -0.56 18.74 13.19
N THR A 140 0.17 17.66 13.50
CA THR A 140 0.21 17.10 14.85
C THR A 140 1.39 17.70 15.61
N THR A 141 1.13 18.32 16.75
CA THR A 141 2.13 18.93 17.61
C THR A 141 1.82 18.67 19.09
N ARG A 142 2.85 18.65 19.93
CA ARG A 142 2.66 18.55 21.39
C ARG A 142 2.10 19.83 22.03
N TYR A 143 2.03 20.91 21.28
CA TYR A 143 1.56 22.23 21.74
C TYR A 143 0.17 22.58 21.23
N GLY A 144 -0.40 21.72 20.37
CA GLY A 144 -1.76 21.90 19.87
C GLY A 144 -2.83 21.44 20.85
N ASP A 145 -4.06 21.66 20.47
CA ASP A 145 -5.22 21.18 21.23
C ASP A 145 -5.34 19.66 21.20
N TYR A 146 -5.85 19.06 22.27
CA TYR A 146 -6.14 17.65 22.29
C TYR A 146 -7.26 17.31 21.31
N ILE A 147 -7.13 16.21 20.60
CA ILE A 147 -8.10 15.79 19.59
C ILE A 147 -9.53 15.72 20.14
N ASP A 148 -9.70 15.28 21.38
CA ASP A 148 -11.01 15.17 22.03
C ASP A 148 -11.70 16.53 22.22
N SER A 149 -10.93 17.62 22.34
CA SER A 149 -11.48 18.98 22.53
C SER A 149 -11.89 19.65 21.22
N ILE A 150 -11.33 19.21 20.08
CA ILE A 150 -11.57 19.82 18.76
C ILE A 150 -12.21 18.84 17.76
N PHE A 151 -12.60 17.64 18.23
CA PHE A 151 -13.03 16.55 17.35
C PHE A 151 -14.19 16.92 16.42
N ASP A 152 -15.22 17.55 16.95
CA ASP A 152 -16.40 17.93 16.17
C ASP A 152 -16.07 18.99 15.11
N GLU A 153 -15.26 20.00 15.47
CA GLU A 153 -14.80 21.02 14.53
C GLU A 153 -13.90 20.43 13.44
N LEU A 154 -12.96 19.58 13.85
CA LEU A 154 -12.06 18.90 12.90
C LEU A 154 -12.82 17.98 11.95
N LYS A 155 -13.82 17.24 12.46
CA LYS A 155 -14.67 16.38 11.65
C LYS A 155 -15.42 17.17 10.58
N LEU A 156 -16.02 18.31 10.95
CA LEU A 156 -16.70 19.15 9.97
C LEU A 156 -15.76 19.62 8.85
N LYS A 157 -14.55 20.05 9.21
CA LYS A 157 -13.54 20.46 8.22
C LYS A 157 -13.10 19.29 7.33
N VAL A 158 -12.86 18.12 7.91
CA VAL A 158 -12.47 16.90 7.15
C VAL A 158 -13.54 16.49 6.15
N ASP A 159 -14.81 16.62 6.50
CA ASP A 159 -15.93 16.28 5.63
C ASP A 159 -16.10 17.25 4.43
N GLU A 160 -15.54 18.48 4.52
CA GLU A 160 -15.58 19.45 3.44
C GLU A 160 -14.52 19.22 2.36
N PHE A 161 -13.41 18.55 2.68
CA PHE A 161 -12.25 18.42 1.80
C PHE A 161 -12.06 16.99 1.32
N LYS A 162 -11.50 16.84 0.11
CA LYS A 162 -11.24 15.52 -0.51
C LYS A 162 -9.84 15.01 -0.25
N ASN A 163 -8.84 15.90 -0.29
CA ASN A 163 -7.43 15.57 -0.16
C ASN A 163 -6.89 16.17 1.12
N ILE A 164 -6.74 15.36 2.14
CA ILE A 164 -6.30 15.80 3.46
C ILE A 164 -4.89 15.25 3.69
N ALA A 165 -3.98 16.12 4.12
CA ALA A 165 -2.66 15.72 4.62
C ALA A 165 -2.63 15.79 6.13
N ILE A 166 -2.14 14.74 6.79
CA ILE A 166 -1.84 14.74 8.22
C ILE A 166 -0.33 14.69 8.37
N LEU A 167 0.25 15.67 9.04
CA LEU A 167 1.68 15.79 9.26
C LEU A 167 2.05 15.29 10.67
N PHE A 168 3.03 14.40 10.72
CA PHE A 168 3.61 13.92 11.95
C PHE A 168 5.07 14.34 12.02
N GLY A 169 5.48 14.96 13.12
CA GLY A 169 6.88 15.23 13.40
C GLY A 169 7.67 13.97 13.73
N GLY A 170 8.99 14.07 13.69
CA GLY A 170 9.87 13.00 14.13
C GLY A 170 9.81 12.81 15.66
N PRO A 171 10.31 11.67 16.19
CA PRO A 171 10.26 11.37 17.63
C PRO A 171 11.06 12.35 18.49
N TYR A 172 12.04 13.05 17.89
CA TYR A 172 12.95 13.97 18.58
C TYR A 172 12.93 15.39 18.02
N SER A 173 12.14 15.65 16.98
CA SER A 173 12.06 16.95 16.32
C SER A 173 10.60 17.31 16.03
N SER A 174 10.27 18.59 16.19
CA SER A 174 9.01 19.15 15.66
C SER A 174 9.04 19.18 14.14
N ILE A 175 7.88 19.38 13.52
CA ILE A 175 7.79 19.70 12.10
C ILE A 175 8.52 21.04 11.89
N PRO A 176 9.43 21.16 10.89
CA PRO A 176 10.12 22.43 10.62
C PRO A 176 9.12 23.54 10.29
N GLU A 177 9.26 24.67 10.96
CA GLU A 177 8.60 25.93 10.58
C GLU A 177 9.36 26.50 9.38
N ASP A 178 8.84 26.27 8.15
CA ASP A 178 9.37 26.83 6.90
C ASP A 178 8.47 27.93 6.32
#